data_cbb9175efcb653019bb158573ff7a56a
#
_entry.id   cbb9175efcb653019bb158573ff7a56a
#
_cell.length_a   1.000
_cell.length_b   1.000
_cell.length_c   1.000
_cell.angle_alpha   90.00
_cell.angle_beta   90.00
_cell.angle_gamma   90.00
#
_symmetry.space_group_name_H-M   'P 1'
#
loop_
_entity.id
_entity.type
_entity.pdbx_description
1 polymer ?
#
loop_
_entity_poly.entity_id
_entity_poly.type
_entity_poly.pdbx_seq_one_letter_code
_entity_poly.pdbx_strand_id
1 'polypeptide(L)'
;RDSLLRAEAISFDKDSILRALDFVAFNDTTFLIPDYSGDSRFCWVNRQGKFLKKSGVIPSLNEEALKEARPALAQAWRSFIDYNPHNGVLVAATQLGEVLEIYNLQNGFHRVCLGPKGEPEFKLAGGYAIPDGIMGFSDVQVTNEAIYAVFHGHTFKEIMAQHQKEGRATDGGQYIYVFNLQGEPLCKYTLDRYITGFHVDERNKTITATDVNNDQPLSLIHISEP
;
A
#
# COMPACT_ATOMS: atom_id res chain seq x y z
N ARG A 1 7.22 11.94 -34.63
CA ARG A 1 8.52 12.42 -34.06
C ARG A 1 8.51 12.02 -32.59
N ASP A 2 9.15 10.91 -32.32
CA ASP A 2 9.25 10.37 -30.97
C ASP A 2 10.20 11.26 -30.17
N SER A 3 9.63 12.08 -29.31
CA SER A 3 10.39 12.63 -28.20
C SER A 3 10.65 11.47 -27.25
N LEU A 4 11.80 10.81 -27.39
CA LEU A 4 12.27 9.84 -26.43
C LEU A 4 12.31 10.53 -25.07
N LEU A 5 11.38 10.18 -24.19
CA LEU A 5 11.47 10.52 -22.79
C LEU A 5 12.78 9.91 -22.27
N ARG A 6 13.74 10.75 -21.93
CA ARG A 6 14.96 10.28 -21.27
C ARG A 6 14.58 9.90 -19.86
N ALA A 7 14.54 8.59 -19.58
CA ALA A 7 14.46 8.10 -18.23
C ALA A 7 15.81 8.30 -17.56
N GLU A 8 15.83 9.00 -16.43
CA GLU A 8 17.01 9.14 -15.57
C GLU A 8 16.85 8.18 -14.40
N ALA A 9 17.84 7.31 -14.20
CA ALA A 9 17.84 6.38 -13.07
C ALA A 9 18.30 7.12 -11.81
N ILE A 10 17.48 7.11 -10.77
CA ILE A 10 17.82 7.62 -9.45
C ILE A 10 18.32 6.46 -8.60
N SER A 11 19.60 6.50 -8.19
CA SER A 11 20.16 5.52 -7.27
C SER A 11 19.96 5.99 -5.84
N PHE A 12 19.25 5.19 -5.04
CA PHE A 12 19.09 5.45 -3.62
C PHE A 12 20.37 5.11 -2.84
N ASP A 13 20.55 5.82 -1.73
CA ASP A 13 21.57 5.52 -0.73
C ASP A 13 21.31 4.13 -0.12
N LYS A 14 22.18 3.16 -0.47
CA LYS A 14 22.00 1.76 -0.12
C LYS A 14 22.10 1.47 1.37
N ASP A 15 22.77 2.32 2.11
CA ASP A 15 22.98 2.16 3.55
C ASP A 15 21.78 2.67 4.35
N SER A 16 20.98 3.54 3.76
CA SER A 16 19.84 4.19 4.42
C SER A 16 18.48 3.71 3.93
N ILE A 17 18.40 3.10 2.73
CA ILE A 17 17.13 2.72 2.10
C ILE A 17 17.20 1.26 1.68
N LEU A 18 16.40 0.43 2.37
CA LEU A 18 16.22 -0.97 2.04
C LEU A 18 15.03 -1.12 1.08
N ARG A 19 15.21 -1.91 0.03
CA ARG A 19 14.23 -2.39 -0.98
C ARG A 19 12.80 -1.86 -0.81
N ALA A 20 12.54 -0.63 -1.27
CA ALA A 20 11.22 -0.04 -1.25
C ALA A 20 10.26 -0.89 -2.09
N LEU A 21 9.05 -1.13 -1.55
CA LEU A 21 7.95 -1.70 -2.32
C LEU A 21 7.32 -0.61 -3.19
N ASP A 22 7.24 0.60 -2.64
CA ASP A 22 6.52 1.71 -3.22
C ASP A 22 7.18 3.04 -2.84
N PHE A 23 6.80 4.12 -3.49
CA PHE A 23 7.23 5.48 -3.16
C PHE A 23 6.21 6.51 -3.65
N VAL A 24 6.18 7.68 -3.02
CA VAL A 24 5.39 8.81 -3.49
C VAL A 24 6.25 10.07 -3.62
N ALA A 25 5.93 10.89 -4.62
CA ALA A 25 6.46 12.24 -4.73
C ALA A 25 5.73 13.15 -3.73
N PHE A 26 6.44 13.59 -2.67
CA PHE A 26 5.88 14.54 -1.72
C PHE A 26 5.79 15.95 -2.33
N ASN A 27 6.82 16.32 -3.07
CA ASN A 27 6.89 17.55 -3.87
C ASN A 27 7.95 17.39 -4.98
N ASP A 28 8.23 18.45 -5.72
CA ASP A 28 9.16 18.43 -6.85
C ASP A 28 10.60 18.00 -6.50
N THR A 29 10.97 18.02 -5.24
CA THR A 29 12.36 17.77 -4.78
C THR A 29 12.49 16.62 -3.81
N THR A 30 11.38 16.06 -3.31
CA THR A 30 11.39 15.11 -2.21
C THR A 30 10.46 13.93 -2.47
N PHE A 31 10.96 12.73 -2.22
CA PHE A 31 10.18 11.49 -2.21
C PHE A 31 10.08 10.94 -0.79
N LEU A 32 8.97 10.26 -0.53
CA LEU A 32 8.72 9.51 0.69
C LEU A 32 8.60 8.03 0.33
N ILE A 33 9.28 7.20 1.11
CA ILE A 33 9.42 5.77 0.89
C ILE A 33 9.13 5.05 2.21
N PRO A 34 8.40 3.93 2.25
CA PRO A 34 8.29 3.10 3.45
C PRO A 34 9.66 2.61 3.91
N ASP A 35 9.96 2.73 5.21
CA ASP A 35 11.23 2.27 5.79
C ASP A 35 11.12 0.82 6.25
N TYR A 36 11.96 -0.05 5.72
CA TYR A 36 12.02 -1.47 6.08
C TYR A 36 13.21 -1.84 6.96
N SER A 37 13.94 -0.86 7.50
CA SER A 37 15.00 -1.11 8.48
C SER A 37 14.44 -1.47 9.87
N GLY A 38 13.21 -1.06 10.16
CA GLY A 38 12.56 -1.22 11.46
C GLY A 38 12.76 -0.05 12.42
N ASP A 39 13.58 0.94 12.04
CA ASP A 39 13.84 2.11 12.90
C ASP A 39 12.70 3.11 12.86
N SER A 40 12.04 3.22 11.71
CA SER A 40 10.99 4.20 11.46
C SER A 40 9.94 3.65 10.50
N ARG A 41 8.88 4.42 10.26
CA ARG A 41 7.84 4.04 9.32
C ARG A 41 8.15 4.49 7.90
N PHE A 42 8.76 5.67 7.75
CA PHE A 42 9.07 6.29 6.46
C PHE A 42 10.48 6.83 6.41
N CYS A 43 11.06 6.80 5.21
CA CYS A 43 12.31 7.41 4.84
C CYS A 43 12.05 8.52 3.82
N TRP A 44 12.68 9.66 4.01
CA TRP A 44 12.60 10.81 3.12
C TRP A 44 13.90 10.93 2.32
N VAL A 45 13.78 11.08 1.03
CA VAL A 45 14.93 11.23 0.12
C VAL A 45 14.74 12.42 -0.80
N ASN A 46 15.82 13.02 -1.23
CA ASN A 46 15.73 14.09 -2.21
C ASN A 46 15.64 13.51 -3.65
N ARG A 47 15.47 14.41 -4.64
CA ARG A 47 15.38 14.04 -6.06
C ARG A 47 16.61 13.28 -6.60
N GLN A 48 17.76 13.38 -5.96
CA GLN A 48 18.98 12.65 -6.29
C GLN A 48 19.10 11.29 -5.57
N GLY A 49 18.06 10.90 -4.81
CA GLY A 49 18.05 9.65 -4.04
C GLY A 49 18.83 9.69 -2.73
N LYS A 50 19.32 10.87 -2.30
CA LYS A 50 20.04 11.02 -1.05
C LYS A 50 19.09 11.06 0.13
N PHE A 51 19.46 10.35 1.19
CA PHE A 51 18.76 10.34 2.46
C PHE A 51 18.63 11.75 3.07
N LEU A 52 17.46 12.08 3.57
CA LEU A 52 17.19 13.33 4.28
C LEU A 52 16.87 13.09 5.76
N LYS A 53 15.89 12.25 6.04
CA LYS A 53 15.42 11.93 7.40
C LYS A 53 14.56 10.67 7.42
N LYS A 54 14.37 10.11 8.60
CA LYS A 54 13.34 9.12 8.89
C LYS A 54 12.23 9.73 9.75
N SER A 55 11.02 9.18 9.67
CA SER A 55 9.87 9.64 10.46
C SER A 55 8.84 8.54 10.69
N GLY A 56 8.01 8.74 11.70
CA GLY A 56 6.98 7.80 12.12
C GLY A 56 7.53 6.56 12.80
N VAL A 57 6.63 5.76 13.35
CA VAL A 57 6.92 4.46 13.97
C VAL A 57 5.93 3.43 13.44
N ILE A 58 6.31 2.15 13.43
CA ILE A 58 5.38 1.07 13.10
C ILE A 58 4.40 0.96 14.27
N PRO A 59 3.08 1.17 14.04
CA PRO A 59 2.10 1.21 15.13
C PRO A 59 1.60 -0.19 15.52
N SER A 60 2.50 -1.17 15.61
CA SER A 60 2.16 -2.55 15.96
C SER A 60 1.90 -2.71 17.45
N LEU A 61 0.95 -3.59 17.79
CA LEU A 61 0.69 -4.05 19.16
C LEU A 61 1.60 -5.24 19.55
N ASN A 62 2.39 -5.77 18.62
CA ASN A 62 3.35 -6.84 18.90
C ASN A 62 4.60 -6.28 19.57
N GLU A 63 4.52 -6.11 20.89
CA GLU A 63 5.62 -5.54 21.70
C GLU A 63 6.91 -6.35 21.63
N GLU A 64 6.83 -7.67 21.51
CA GLU A 64 7.99 -8.55 21.40
C GLU A 64 8.75 -8.27 20.09
N ALA A 65 8.04 -8.22 18.96
CA ALA A 65 8.65 -7.91 17.67
C ALA A 65 9.20 -6.48 17.61
N LEU A 66 8.55 -5.53 18.27
CA LEU A 66 9.05 -4.15 18.41
C LEU A 66 10.36 -4.06 19.20
N LYS A 67 10.60 -4.97 20.14
CA LYS A 67 11.83 -5.00 20.96
C LYS A 67 12.94 -5.80 20.30
N GLU A 68 12.63 -6.98 19.75
CA GLU A 68 13.62 -8.00 19.42
C GLU A 68 13.73 -8.30 17.92
N ALA A 69 12.74 -7.90 17.11
CA ALA A 69 12.65 -8.29 15.70
C ALA A 69 12.18 -7.16 14.78
N ARG A 70 12.59 -5.92 15.03
CA ARG A 70 12.15 -4.74 14.27
C ARG A 70 12.32 -4.86 12.75
N PRO A 71 13.44 -5.38 12.20
CA PRO A 71 13.57 -5.54 10.75
C PRO A 71 12.55 -6.52 10.17
N ALA A 72 12.26 -7.63 10.86
CA ALA A 72 11.24 -8.58 10.43
C ALA A 72 9.83 -7.99 10.56
N LEU A 73 9.55 -7.26 11.64
CA LEU A 73 8.31 -6.51 11.80
C LEU A 73 8.10 -5.53 10.64
N ALA A 74 9.12 -4.75 10.29
CA ALA A 74 9.05 -3.82 9.18
C ALA A 74 8.81 -4.52 7.83
N GLN A 75 9.38 -5.71 7.62
CA GLN A 75 9.08 -6.54 6.45
C GLN A 75 7.62 -7.00 6.43
N ALA A 76 7.07 -7.44 7.57
CA ALA A 76 5.66 -7.82 7.68
C ALA A 76 4.71 -6.63 7.44
N TRP A 77 5.12 -5.43 7.86
CA TRP A 77 4.39 -4.17 7.70
C TRP A 77 4.66 -3.45 6.36
N ARG A 78 5.20 -4.14 5.37
CA ARG A 78 5.35 -3.58 4.02
C ARG A 78 4.00 -3.08 3.53
N SER A 79 4.00 -1.88 2.93
CA SER A 79 2.77 -1.19 2.57
C SER A 79 2.87 -0.57 1.19
N PHE A 80 1.75 -0.54 0.50
CA PHE A 80 1.51 0.38 -0.60
C PHE A 80 1.19 1.74 0.00
N ILE A 81 1.66 2.81 -0.64
CA ILE A 81 1.43 4.17 -0.16
C ILE A 81 0.94 5.07 -1.29
N ASP A 82 0.08 6.03 -0.93
CA ASP A 82 -0.27 7.12 -1.82
C ASP A 82 -0.38 8.42 -1.04
N TYR A 83 -0.10 9.53 -1.72
CA TYR A 83 -0.11 10.87 -1.16
C TYR A 83 -0.81 11.85 -2.07
N ASN A 84 -1.81 12.55 -1.55
CA ASN A 84 -2.46 13.63 -2.27
C ASN A 84 -1.99 15.00 -1.74
N PRO A 85 -1.23 15.77 -2.53
CA PRO A 85 -0.71 17.06 -2.11
C PRO A 85 -1.79 18.14 -1.92
N HIS A 86 -2.98 17.98 -2.51
CA HIS A 86 -4.07 18.95 -2.38
C HIS A 86 -4.69 18.96 -0.99
N ASN A 87 -4.85 17.78 -0.39
CA ASN A 87 -5.42 17.66 0.97
C ASN A 87 -4.39 17.27 2.02
N GLY A 88 -3.13 16.98 1.62
CA GLY A 88 -2.03 16.60 2.51
C GLY A 88 -2.13 15.21 3.11
N VAL A 89 -3.04 14.37 2.62
CA VAL A 89 -3.26 13.02 3.14
C VAL A 89 -2.30 12.04 2.51
N LEU A 90 -1.55 11.33 3.35
CA LEU A 90 -0.73 10.17 3.06
C LEU A 90 -1.41 8.94 3.65
N VAL A 91 -1.50 7.87 2.88
CA VAL A 91 -2.01 6.58 3.35
C VAL A 91 -0.94 5.52 3.17
N ALA A 92 -0.85 4.59 4.14
CA ALA A 92 -0.08 3.37 4.02
C ALA A 92 -1.00 2.17 4.27
N ALA A 93 -1.16 1.32 3.27
CA ALA A 93 -2.01 0.14 3.28
C ALA A 93 -1.12 -1.11 3.33
N THR A 94 -1.20 -1.91 4.40
CA THR A 94 -0.28 -3.04 4.61
C THR A 94 -0.54 -4.17 3.61
N GLN A 95 0.54 -4.74 3.06
CA GLN A 95 0.48 -5.89 2.15
C GLN A 95 -0.01 -7.17 2.85
N LEU A 96 0.21 -7.28 4.16
CA LEU A 96 -0.27 -8.37 5.00
C LEU A 96 -1.22 -7.82 6.05
N GLY A 97 -2.18 -8.66 6.52
CA GLY A 97 -3.18 -8.24 7.49
C GLY A 97 -4.18 -7.24 6.92
N GLU A 98 -4.86 -6.52 7.80
CA GLU A 98 -5.90 -5.55 7.40
C GLU A 98 -5.69 -4.22 8.14
N VAL A 99 -4.60 -3.51 7.79
CA VAL A 99 -4.22 -2.23 8.41
C VAL A 99 -4.11 -1.13 7.37
N LEU A 100 -4.76 -0.02 7.66
CA LEU A 100 -4.66 1.23 6.90
C LEU A 100 -4.22 2.34 7.85
N GLU A 101 -3.07 2.94 7.58
CA GLU A 101 -2.58 4.10 8.32
C GLU A 101 -2.83 5.37 7.52
N ILE A 102 -3.42 6.37 8.15
CA ILE A 102 -3.77 7.64 7.52
C ILE A 102 -3.04 8.75 8.26
N TYR A 103 -2.29 9.54 7.53
CA TYR A 103 -1.56 10.68 8.02
C TYR A 103 -2.03 11.93 7.26
N ASN A 104 -2.25 13.03 7.94
CA ASN A 104 -2.32 14.32 7.28
C ASN A 104 -1.04 15.09 7.61
N LEU A 105 -0.17 15.23 6.61
CA LEU A 105 1.17 15.81 6.77
C LEU A 105 1.15 17.35 6.95
N GLN A 106 -0.01 18.00 6.74
CA GLN A 106 -0.17 19.44 6.91
C GLN A 106 -0.59 19.80 8.34
N ASN A 107 -1.44 18.99 9.00
CA ASN A 107 -1.98 19.28 10.32
C ASN A 107 -1.55 18.29 11.42
N GLY A 108 -0.78 17.25 11.07
CA GLY A 108 -0.27 16.27 12.02
C GLY A 108 -1.29 15.21 12.46
N PHE A 109 -2.46 15.12 11.82
CA PHE A 109 -3.43 14.04 12.11
C PHE A 109 -2.82 12.68 11.75
N HIS A 110 -3.05 11.69 12.60
CA HIS A 110 -2.68 10.30 12.38
C HIS A 110 -3.76 9.38 12.92
N ARG A 111 -4.16 8.39 12.13
CA ARG A 111 -5.09 7.33 12.52
C ARG A 111 -4.62 5.99 11.97
N VAL A 112 -4.74 4.95 12.81
CA VAL A 112 -4.57 3.54 12.40
C VAL A 112 -5.95 2.92 12.35
N CYS A 113 -6.34 2.44 11.17
CA CYS A 113 -7.58 1.69 10.97
C CYS A 113 -7.22 0.22 10.93
N LEU A 114 -7.70 -0.54 11.91
CA LEU A 114 -7.50 -1.97 12.03
C LEU A 114 -8.79 -2.68 11.68
N GLY A 115 -8.76 -3.50 10.64
CA GLY A 115 -9.90 -4.31 10.24
C GLY A 115 -10.01 -5.61 11.03
N PRO A 116 -11.07 -6.41 10.80
CA PRO A 116 -11.34 -7.64 11.54
C PRO A 116 -10.23 -8.71 11.45
N LYS A 117 -9.41 -8.66 10.41
CA LYS A 117 -8.31 -9.62 10.20
C LYS A 117 -7.02 -9.24 10.93
N GLY A 118 -7.00 -8.08 11.56
CA GLY A 118 -5.91 -7.66 12.44
C GLY A 118 -4.64 -7.22 11.73
N GLU A 119 -3.58 -7.13 12.52
CA GLU A 119 -2.24 -6.77 12.07
C GLU A 119 -1.61 -7.87 11.19
N PRO A 120 -0.52 -7.54 10.45
CA PRO A 120 0.29 -8.54 9.76
C PRO A 120 0.75 -9.68 10.68
N GLU A 121 0.32 -10.91 10.39
CA GLU A 121 0.78 -12.11 11.09
C GLU A 121 1.99 -12.71 10.38
N PHE A 122 3.03 -13.07 11.13
CA PHE A 122 4.24 -13.67 10.61
C PHE A 122 4.97 -14.52 11.62
N LYS A 123 5.80 -15.44 11.12
CA LYS A 123 6.76 -16.23 11.90
C LYS A 123 8.18 -15.76 11.61
N LEU A 124 9.03 -15.81 12.61
CA LEU A 124 10.46 -15.51 12.44
C LEU A 124 11.20 -16.75 11.94
N ALA A 125 11.90 -16.61 10.82
CA ALA A 125 12.80 -17.64 10.33
C ALA A 125 14.06 -17.00 9.73
N GLY A 126 15.22 -17.29 10.34
CA GLY A 126 16.51 -16.75 9.90
C GLY A 126 16.59 -15.20 9.88
N GLY A 127 15.87 -14.55 10.80
CA GLY A 127 15.81 -13.08 10.87
C GLY A 127 14.81 -12.41 9.90
N TYR A 128 14.05 -13.21 9.14
CA TYR A 128 13.03 -12.73 8.21
C TYR A 128 11.62 -13.00 8.71
N ALA A 129 10.68 -12.16 8.29
CA ALA A 129 9.26 -12.39 8.50
C ALA A 129 8.70 -13.32 7.42
N ILE A 130 8.26 -14.49 7.82
CA ILE A 130 7.52 -15.40 6.94
C ILE A 130 6.03 -15.18 7.16
N PRO A 131 5.26 -14.75 6.15
CA PRO A 131 3.83 -14.51 6.28
C PRO A 131 3.08 -15.75 6.78
N ASP A 132 2.19 -15.57 7.78
CA ASP A 132 1.38 -16.66 8.36
C ASP A 132 -0.13 -16.31 8.37
N GLY A 133 -0.48 -15.08 8.09
CA GLY A 133 -1.86 -14.57 8.01
C GLY A 133 -2.38 -14.41 6.58
N ILE A 134 -3.17 -13.38 6.39
CA ILE A 134 -3.77 -13.05 5.10
C ILE A 134 -2.90 -12.09 4.28
N MET A 135 -3.06 -12.16 2.96
CA MET A 135 -2.71 -11.08 2.05
C MET A 135 -3.71 -9.94 2.24
N GLY A 136 -3.21 -8.77 2.48
CA GLY A 136 -3.97 -7.58 2.80
C GLY A 136 -4.26 -6.72 1.57
N PHE A 137 -3.74 -5.50 1.59
CA PHE A 137 -3.92 -4.56 0.50
C PHE A 137 -2.89 -4.78 -0.61
N SER A 138 -3.31 -4.56 -1.86
CA SER A 138 -2.46 -4.65 -3.05
C SER A 138 -2.26 -3.33 -3.75
N ASP A 139 -3.07 -2.32 -3.42
CA ASP A 139 -2.94 -0.96 -3.96
C ASP A 139 -3.79 0.01 -3.12
N VAL A 140 -3.47 1.31 -3.18
CA VAL A 140 -4.21 2.38 -2.51
C VAL A 140 -4.13 3.66 -3.33
N GLN A 141 -5.23 4.43 -3.36
CA GLN A 141 -5.27 5.75 -3.96
C GLN A 141 -5.99 6.74 -3.04
N VAL A 142 -5.38 7.91 -2.84
CA VAL A 142 -5.96 9.04 -2.11
C VAL A 142 -6.44 10.08 -3.12
N THR A 143 -7.74 10.23 -3.22
CA THR A 143 -8.37 11.24 -4.05
C THR A 143 -8.59 12.55 -3.27
N ASN A 144 -9.28 13.53 -3.83
CA ASN A 144 -9.60 14.76 -3.09
C ASN A 144 -10.66 14.53 -2.00
N GLU A 145 -11.53 13.54 -2.17
CA GLU A 145 -12.70 13.31 -1.32
C GLU A 145 -12.60 12.04 -0.47
N ALA A 146 -11.89 11.01 -0.96
CA ALA A 146 -11.89 9.69 -0.34
C ALA A 146 -10.56 8.94 -0.52
N ILE A 147 -10.43 7.83 0.21
CA ILE A 147 -9.35 6.86 0.13
C ILE A 147 -9.95 5.57 -0.42
N TYR A 148 -9.36 5.04 -1.47
CA TYR A 148 -9.70 3.77 -2.08
C TYR A 148 -8.56 2.78 -1.87
N ALA A 149 -8.86 1.56 -1.43
CA ALA A 149 -7.84 0.55 -1.17
C ALA A 149 -8.29 -0.83 -1.69
N VAL A 150 -7.47 -1.46 -2.52
CA VAL A 150 -7.73 -2.80 -3.05
C VAL A 150 -7.31 -3.84 -2.02
N PHE A 151 -8.23 -4.72 -1.63
CA PHE A 151 -8.04 -5.69 -0.57
C PHE A 151 -8.23 -7.12 -1.05
N HIS A 152 -7.35 -8.02 -0.66
CA HIS A 152 -7.38 -9.44 -0.99
C HIS A 152 -8.16 -10.27 0.04
N GLY A 153 -7.66 -10.35 1.27
CA GLY A 153 -8.34 -10.96 2.41
C GLY A 153 -8.21 -12.48 2.55
N HIS A 154 -7.44 -13.16 1.68
CA HIS A 154 -7.21 -14.61 1.74
C HIS A 154 -5.79 -14.92 2.22
N THR A 155 -5.62 -16.09 2.86
CA THR A 155 -4.31 -16.62 3.21
C THR A 155 -3.55 -17.08 1.97
N PHE A 156 -2.23 -17.12 2.05
CA PHE A 156 -1.39 -17.64 0.95
C PHE A 156 -1.77 -19.07 0.56
N LYS A 157 -2.16 -19.89 1.54
CA LYS A 157 -2.63 -21.27 1.31
C LYS A 157 -3.92 -21.31 0.49
N GLU A 158 -4.88 -20.45 0.79
CA GLU A 158 -6.14 -20.33 0.03
C GLU A 158 -5.89 -19.85 -1.40
N ILE A 159 -5.01 -18.87 -1.56
CA ILE A 159 -4.60 -18.34 -2.87
C ILE A 159 -3.99 -19.46 -3.74
N MET A 160 -3.05 -20.23 -3.19
CA MET A 160 -2.42 -21.34 -3.90
C MET A 160 -3.42 -22.44 -4.27
N ALA A 161 -4.35 -22.77 -3.37
CA ALA A 161 -5.40 -23.75 -3.63
C ALA A 161 -6.35 -23.28 -4.75
N GLN A 162 -6.71 -22.00 -4.75
CA GLN A 162 -7.56 -21.41 -5.78
C GLN A 162 -6.84 -21.39 -7.14
N HIS A 163 -5.56 -20.99 -7.17
CA HIS A 163 -4.76 -21.01 -8.38
C HIS A 163 -4.66 -22.41 -8.99
N GLN A 164 -4.44 -23.45 -8.17
CA GLN A 164 -4.42 -24.84 -8.64
C GLN A 164 -5.75 -25.30 -9.21
N LYS A 165 -6.87 -24.83 -8.63
CA LYS A 165 -8.22 -25.21 -9.07
C LYS A 165 -8.65 -24.49 -10.35
N GLU A 166 -8.34 -23.22 -10.48
CA GLU A 166 -8.87 -22.35 -11.53
C GLU A 166 -7.90 -22.11 -12.67
N GLY A 167 -6.59 -22.41 -12.48
CA GLY A 167 -5.54 -22.16 -13.46
C GLY A 167 -5.31 -20.68 -13.77
N ARG A 168 -5.79 -19.78 -12.90
CA ARG A 168 -5.67 -18.33 -13.05
C ARG A 168 -4.89 -17.76 -11.87
N ALA A 169 -4.11 -16.71 -12.13
CA ALA A 169 -3.49 -15.95 -11.06
C ALA A 169 -4.56 -15.16 -10.29
N THR A 170 -4.48 -15.22 -8.97
CA THR A 170 -5.36 -14.51 -8.04
C THR A 170 -4.58 -13.42 -7.30
N ASP A 171 -3.63 -12.79 -7.99
CA ASP A 171 -2.86 -11.67 -7.47
C ASP A 171 -3.75 -10.42 -7.36
N GLY A 172 -3.45 -9.58 -6.39
CA GLY A 172 -4.21 -8.37 -6.13
C GLY A 172 -5.38 -8.59 -5.19
N GLY A 173 -6.55 -7.97 -5.44
CA GLY A 173 -7.72 -8.08 -4.58
C GLY A 173 -9.03 -8.07 -5.35
N GLN A 174 -10.08 -8.58 -4.72
CA GLN A 174 -11.46 -8.54 -5.24
C GLN A 174 -12.34 -7.51 -4.52
N TYR A 175 -11.80 -6.79 -3.56
CA TYR A 175 -12.56 -5.78 -2.83
C TYR A 175 -11.89 -4.43 -3.00
N ILE A 176 -12.70 -3.38 -3.20
CA ILE A 176 -12.25 -2.00 -3.04
C ILE A 176 -12.94 -1.45 -1.81
N TYR A 177 -12.18 -1.15 -0.77
CA TYR A 177 -12.65 -0.46 0.41
C TYR A 177 -12.56 1.04 0.19
N VAL A 178 -13.58 1.77 0.56
CA VAL A 178 -13.62 3.23 0.46
C VAL A 178 -13.80 3.84 1.84
N PHE A 179 -12.93 4.77 2.16
CA PHE A 179 -12.94 5.51 3.43
C PHE A 179 -12.99 7.00 3.15
N ASN A 180 -13.52 7.77 4.09
CA ASN A 180 -13.30 9.22 4.06
C ASN A 180 -11.82 9.54 4.43
N LEU A 181 -11.42 10.79 4.30
CA LEU A 181 -10.03 11.22 4.56
C LEU A 181 -9.62 11.12 6.05
N GLN A 182 -10.56 10.82 6.94
CA GLN A 182 -10.34 10.56 8.36
C GLN A 182 -10.33 9.06 8.70
N GLY A 183 -10.54 8.19 7.71
CA GLY A 183 -10.49 6.73 7.85
C GLY A 183 -11.79 6.10 8.37
N GLU A 184 -12.92 6.77 8.24
CA GLU A 184 -14.22 6.16 8.48
C GLU A 184 -14.66 5.42 7.21
N PRO A 185 -15.12 4.17 7.34
CA PRO A 185 -15.55 3.39 6.18
C PRO A 185 -16.82 3.97 5.57
N LEU A 186 -16.81 4.17 4.25
CA LEU A 186 -17.97 4.65 3.50
C LEU A 186 -18.69 3.51 2.80
N CYS A 187 -17.97 2.72 1.99
CA CYS A 187 -18.54 1.57 1.29
C CYS A 187 -17.46 0.54 0.93
N LYS A 188 -17.92 -0.61 0.42
CA LYS A 188 -17.09 -1.67 -0.13
C LYS A 188 -17.66 -2.14 -1.46
N TYR A 189 -16.85 -2.13 -2.49
CA TYR A 189 -17.17 -2.77 -3.76
C TYR A 189 -16.63 -4.20 -3.78
N THR A 190 -17.42 -5.13 -4.29
CA THR A 190 -16.98 -6.50 -4.57
C THR A 190 -16.90 -6.67 -6.08
N LEU A 191 -15.74 -7.08 -6.56
CA LEU A 191 -15.47 -7.24 -7.98
C LEU A 191 -15.67 -8.69 -8.40
N ASP A 192 -15.97 -8.88 -9.68
CA ASP A 192 -16.11 -10.21 -10.30
C ASP A 192 -14.75 -10.85 -10.66
N ARG A 193 -13.65 -10.10 -10.45
CA ARG A 193 -12.27 -10.54 -10.74
C ARG A 193 -11.25 -9.90 -9.79
N TYR A 194 -10.06 -10.46 -9.78
CA TYR A 194 -8.92 -9.88 -9.05
C TYR A 194 -8.29 -8.76 -9.87
N ILE A 195 -7.95 -7.68 -9.21
CA ILE A 195 -7.25 -6.52 -9.78
C ILE A 195 -5.95 -6.26 -9.02
N THR A 196 -4.88 -5.90 -9.72
CA THR A 196 -3.56 -5.64 -9.14
C THR A 196 -3.25 -4.17 -8.97
N GLY A 197 -3.84 -3.33 -9.79
CA GLY A 197 -3.71 -1.88 -9.72
C GLY A 197 -4.97 -1.21 -10.23
N PHE A 198 -5.21 0.03 -9.82
CA PHE A 198 -6.40 0.77 -10.22
C PHE A 198 -6.13 2.28 -10.28
N HIS A 199 -7.03 2.97 -10.94
CA HIS A 199 -7.08 4.43 -10.96
C HIS A 199 -8.52 4.90 -10.83
N VAL A 200 -8.74 5.82 -9.89
CA VAL A 200 -10.04 6.47 -9.66
C VAL A 200 -10.04 7.82 -10.35
N ASP A 201 -10.98 8.00 -11.25
CA ASP A 201 -11.29 9.29 -11.86
C ASP A 201 -12.57 9.85 -11.21
N GLU A 202 -12.39 10.70 -10.20
CA GLU A 202 -13.51 11.32 -9.47
C GLU A 202 -14.38 12.17 -10.39
N ARG A 203 -13.78 12.82 -11.39
CA ARG A 203 -14.48 13.72 -12.31
C ARG A 203 -15.48 12.95 -13.18
N ASN A 204 -15.05 11.81 -13.71
CA ASN A 204 -15.87 10.96 -14.56
C ASN A 204 -16.60 9.87 -13.76
N LYS A 205 -16.39 9.81 -12.45
CA LYS A 205 -16.93 8.78 -11.55
C LYS A 205 -16.66 7.36 -12.05
N THR A 206 -15.43 7.11 -12.47
CA THR A 206 -15.01 5.80 -12.99
C THR A 206 -13.79 5.26 -12.27
N ILE A 207 -13.71 3.94 -12.17
CA ILE A 207 -12.51 3.22 -11.75
C ILE A 207 -12.02 2.41 -12.95
N THR A 208 -10.76 2.61 -13.32
CA THR A 208 -10.05 1.77 -14.28
C THR A 208 -9.08 0.89 -13.51
N ALA A 209 -8.99 -0.39 -13.87
CA ALA A 209 -8.11 -1.31 -13.16
C ALA A 209 -7.36 -2.24 -14.11
N THR A 210 -6.34 -2.91 -13.57
CA THR A 210 -5.54 -3.92 -14.27
C THR A 210 -5.76 -5.30 -13.62
N ASP A 211 -5.89 -6.32 -14.47
CA ASP A 211 -6.00 -7.73 -14.09
C ASP A 211 -4.79 -8.46 -14.70
N VAL A 212 -4.05 -9.17 -13.87
CA VAL A 212 -2.85 -9.91 -14.29
C VAL A 212 -3.12 -10.97 -15.37
N ASN A 213 -4.37 -11.40 -15.50
CA ASN A 213 -4.80 -12.37 -16.50
C ASN A 213 -5.24 -11.74 -17.84
N ASN A 214 -5.18 -10.41 -17.96
CA ASN A 214 -5.62 -9.67 -19.14
C ASN A 214 -4.60 -8.59 -19.53
N ASP A 215 -4.26 -8.52 -20.80
CA ASP A 215 -3.33 -7.50 -21.33
C ASP A 215 -3.95 -6.11 -21.49
N GLN A 216 -5.27 -5.99 -21.37
CA GLN A 216 -5.99 -4.75 -21.55
C GLN A 216 -6.52 -4.21 -20.21
N PRO A 217 -6.40 -2.90 -19.94
CA PRO A 217 -7.04 -2.28 -18.79
C PRO A 217 -8.55 -2.51 -18.81
N LEU A 218 -9.09 -2.77 -17.64
CA LEU A 218 -10.53 -2.97 -17.46
C LEU A 218 -11.15 -1.65 -17.01
N SER A 219 -12.20 -1.21 -17.69
CA SER A 219 -13.07 -0.15 -17.16
C SER A 219 -14.13 -0.81 -16.28
N LEU A 220 -14.09 -0.57 -14.99
CA LEU A 220 -14.77 -1.47 -14.08
C LEU A 220 -16.04 -0.92 -13.45
N ILE A 221 -16.18 0.36 -13.17
CA ILE A 221 -17.32 0.81 -12.36
C ILE A 221 -17.65 2.26 -12.65
N HIS A 222 -18.92 2.55 -12.90
CA HIS A 222 -19.49 3.85 -12.59
C HIS A 222 -19.70 3.92 -11.08
N ILE A 223 -19.01 4.82 -10.42
CA ILE A 223 -19.21 5.10 -9.00
C ILE A 223 -20.56 5.80 -8.89
N SER A 224 -21.63 5.05 -8.58
CA SER A 224 -22.87 5.66 -8.15
C SER A 224 -22.69 6.15 -6.73
N GLU A 225 -23.13 7.37 -6.45
CA GLU A 225 -23.17 7.89 -5.09
C GLU A 225 -23.97 6.96 -4.19
N PRO A 226 -23.54 6.75 -2.94
CA PRO A 226 -24.25 5.93 -1.97
C PRO A 226 -25.62 6.52 -1.64
#